data_28b3ad34c3ca13ff8beb3e4e12ab2f77
#
_entry.id   28b3ad34c3ca13ff8beb3e4e12ab2f77
#
_cell.length_a   1.000
_cell.length_b   1.000
_cell.length_c   1.000
_cell.angle_alpha   90.00
_cell.angle_beta   90.00
_cell.angle_gamma   90.00
#
_symmetry.space_group_name_H-M   'P 1'
#
loop_
_entity.id
_entity.type
_entity.pdbx_description
1 polymer ?
#
loop_
_entity_poly.entity_id
_entity_poly.type
_entity_poly.pdbx_seq_one_letter_code
_entity_poly.pdbx_strand_id
1 'polypeptide(L)'
;MKKVLAINGSPRKDRNTATLLQRALDGASSVGAKTELIHLTDYKYSGCIACFACKRKGTKFIGKCAVNDELTPILDKAMKSTAIFLGSPIYLGDVTSLMRAFMERLVFMNISYDNSSYSSFKGSIPTAFIYTMNVSGHAASLFEYVYRMNSSVLQ
;
A
#
# COMPACT_ATOMS: atom_id res chain seq x y z
N MET A 1 -15.90 6.43 13.27
CA MET A 1 -14.81 5.73 13.98
C MET A 1 -13.60 5.64 13.04
N LYS A 2 -12.42 6.09 13.49
CA LYS A 2 -11.19 6.04 12.69
C LYS A 2 -10.78 4.59 12.45
N LYS A 3 -10.39 4.26 11.21
CA LYS A 3 -9.91 2.93 10.81
C LYS A 3 -8.48 3.05 10.30
N VAL A 4 -7.55 2.35 10.91
CA VAL A 4 -6.14 2.33 10.50
C VAL A 4 -5.79 0.93 10.02
N LEU A 5 -5.30 0.85 8.78
CA LEU A 5 -4.92 -0.38 8.13
C LEU A 5 -3.40 -0.48 8.04
N ALA A 6 -2.84 -1.62 8.37
CA ALA A 6 -1.44 -1.93 8.08
C ALA A 6 -1.34 -3.06 7.07
N ILE A 7 -0.51 -2.87 6.05
CA ILE A 7 -0.26 -3.84 4.97
C ILE A 7 1.17 -4.34 5.10
N ASN A 8 1.32 -5.62 5.40
CA ASN A 8 2.62 -6.28 5.51
C ASN A 8 2.99 -6.97 4.19
N GLY A 9 3.99 -6.43 3.49
CA GLY A 9 4.57 -7.01 2.28
C GLY A 9 5.72 -8.01 2.56
N SER A 10 6.05 -8.28 3.83
CA SER A 10 7.03 -9.29 4.14
C SER A 10 6.46 -10.70 3.90
N PRO A 11 7.23 -11.62 3.30
CA PRO A 11 6.82 -13.02 3.21
C PRO A 11 6.82 -13.73 4.58
N ARG A 12 7.45 -13.12 5.60
CA ARG A 12 7.48 -13.63 6.98
C ARG A 12 6.54 -12.82 7.86
N LYS A 13 5.52 -13.49 8.42
CA LYS A 13 4.43 -12.82 9.14
C LYS A 13 4.77 -12.41 10.58
N ASP A 14 5.81 -12.99 11.16
CA ASP A 14 6.16 -12.87 12.57
C ASP A 14 7.53 -12.23 12.81
N ARG A 15 8.09 -11.54 11.80
CA ARG A 15 9.42 -10.93 11.85
C ARG A 15 9.35 -9.39 11.88
N ASN A 16 10.50 -8.77 11.76
CA ASN A 16 10.72 -7.34 12.01
C ASN A 16 9.66 -6.42 11.39
N THR A 17 9.32 -6.62 10.10
CA THR A 17 8.32 -5.79 9.43
C THR A 17 6.95 -5.88 10.10
N ALA A 18 6.48 -7.10 10.37
CA ALA A 18 5.19 -7.31 11.02
C ALA A 18 5.18 -6.76 12.45
N THR A 19 6.27 -6.96 13.20
CA THR A 19 6.42 -6.43 14.57
C THR A 19 6.32 -4.90 14.58
N LEU A 20 7.02 -4.21 13.67
CA LEU A 20 6.98 -2.75 13.60
C LEU A 20 5.58 -2.23 13.19
N LEU A 21 4.94 -2.88 12.20
CA LEU A 21 3.57 -2.56 11.82
C LEU A 21 2.59 -2.76 12.98
N GLN A 22 2.75 -3.85 13.74
CA GLN A 22 1.89 -4.10 14.91
C GLN A 22 2.07 -3.00 15.96
N ARG A 23 3.31 -2.58 16.25
CA ARG A 23 3.57 -1.48 17.20
C ARG A 23 2.95 -0.15 16.74
N ALA A 24 2.98 0.13 15.43
CA ALA A 24 2.30 1.30 14.87
C ALA A 24 0.77 1.20 15.06
N LEU A 25 0.20 0.01 14.85
CA LEU A 25 -1.22 -0.23 15.09
C LEU A 25 -1.60 -0.16 16.57
N ASP A 26 -0.76 -0.65 17.48
CA ASP A 26 -0.97 -0.54 18.93
C ASP A 26 -1.07 0.94 19.33
N GLY A 27 -0.17 1.80 18.80
CA GLY A 27 -0.23 3.24 19.01
C GLY A 27 -1.52 3.87 18.46
N ALA A 28 -1.97 3.47 17.28
CA ALA A 28 -3.24 3.95 16.72
C ALA A 28 -4.45 3.48 17.56
N SER A 29 -4.41 2.25 18.05
CA SER A 29 -5.46 1.68 18.89
C SER A 29 -5.55 2.40 20.24
N SER A 30 -4.42 2.80 20.85
CA SER A 30 -4.37 3.50 22.15
C SER A 30 -5.10 4.84 22.13
N VAL A 31 -5.31 5.43 20.94
CA VAL A 31 -6.08 6.67 20.73
C VAL A 31 -7.47 6.40 20.13
N GLY A 32 -7.98 5.18 20.26
CA GLY A 32 -9.36 4.81 19.91
C GLY A 32 -9.59 4.48 18.43
N ALA A 33 -8.56 4.23 17.62
CA ALA A 33 -8.75 3.76 16.26
C ALA A 33 -9.04 2.25 16.22
N LYS A 34 -9.90 1.83 15.29
CA LYS A 34 -10.01 0.42 14.91
C LYS A 34 -8.86 0.07 13.98
N THR A 35 -8.11 -0.97 14.31
CA THR A 35 -6.89 -1.36 13.60
C THR A 35 -7.02 -2.74 12.96
N GLU A 36 -6.36 -2.95 11.83
CA GLU A 36 -6.28 -4.26 11.15
C GLU A 36 -4.89 -4.40 10.51
N LEU A 37 -4.24 -5.56 10.71
CA LEU A 37 -3.00 -5.95 10.03
C LEU A 37 -3.32 -6.98 8.96
N ILE A 38 -2.91 -6.71 7.71
CA ILE A 38 -3.05 -7.62 6.57
C ILE A 38 -1.68 -8.09 6.12
N HIS A 39 -1.50 -9.40 6.02
CA HIS A 39 -0.31 -10.01 5.46
C HIS A 39 -0.53 -10.37 4.00
N LEU A 40 0.13 -9.67 3.06
CA LEU A 40 -0.06 -9.91 1.63
C LEU A 40 0.30 -11.33 1.18
N THR A 41 1.17 -12.00 1.93
CA THR A 41 1.55 -13.39 1.68
C THR A 41 0.40 -14.41 1.85
N ASP A 42 -0.72 -14.01 2.45
CA ASP A 42 -1.89 -14.88 2.65
C ASP A 42 -2.82 -14.92 1.45
N TYR A 43 -2.56 -14.09 0.43
CA TYR A 43 -3.46 -13.86 -0.68
C TYR A 43 -2.80 -14.20 -2.01
N LYS A 44 -3.60 -14.76 -2.92
CA LYS A 44 -3.19 -15.04 -4.29
C LYS A 44 -3.63 -13.91 -5.20
N TYR A 45 -2.69 -13.18 -5.76
CA TYR A 45 -2.95 -12.04 -6.63
C TYR A 45 -1.77 -11.74 -7.55
N SER A 46 -2.01 -10.90 -8.53
CA SER A 46 -0.99 -10.36 -9.44
C SER A 46 -0.90 -8.83 -9.33
N GLY A 47 0.15 -8.26 -9.90
CA GLY A 47 0.30 -6.82 -10.12
C GLY A 47 -0.72 -6.28 -11.13
N CYS A 48 -0.55 -5.02 -11.52
CA CYS A 48 -1.43 -4.38 -12.48
C CYS A 48 -1.20 -4.98 -13.89
N ILE A 49 -2.27 -5.47 -14.51
CA ILE A 49 -2.24 -6.03 -15.87
C ILE A 49 -2.52 -4.99 -16.96
N ALA A 50 -2.52 -3.71 -16.62
CA ALA A 50 -2.77 -2.60 -17.54
C ALA A 50 -4.05 -2.74 -18.39
N CYS A 51 -5.12 -3.29 -17.84
CA CYS A 51 -6.40 -3.46 -18.57
C CYS A 51 -7.19 -2.15 -18.75
N PHE A 52 -6.79 -1.06 -18.09
CA PHE A 52 -7.39 0.27 -18.13
C PHE A 52 -8.87 0.34 -17.75
N ALA A 53 -9.47 -0.71 -17.22
CA ALA A 53 -10.87 -0.69 -16.81
C ALA A 53 -11.16 0.42 -15.75
N CYS A 54 -10.21 0.64 -14.81
CA CYS A 54 -10.30 1.69 -13.81
C CYS A 54 -10.24 3.13 -14.35
N LYS A 55 -9.94 3.30 -15.64
CA LYS A 55 -9.90 4.60 -16.36
C LYS A 55 -11.13 4.83 -17.23
N ARG A 56 -11.95 3.80 -17.43
CA ARG A 56 -13.07 3.86 -18.38
C ARG A 56 -14.27 4.58 -17.76
N LYS A 57 -14.53 5.80 -18.24
CA LYS A 57 -15.68 6.60 -17.81
C LYS A 57 -17.00 5.87 -18.11
N GLY A 58 -18.03 6.12 -17.31
CA GLY A 58 -19.35 5.52 -17.48
C GLY A 58 -19.46 4.06 -17.05
N THR A 59 -18.42 3.48 -16.45
CA THR A 59 -18.45 2.13 -15.91
C THR A 59 -18.36 2.12 -14.39
N LYS A 60 -18.81 1.01 -13.76
CA LYS A 60 -18.71 0.79 -12.31
C LYS A 60 -17.25 0.68 -11.82
N PHE A 61 -16.30 0.58 -12.73
CA PHE A 61 -14.89 0.39 -12.42
C PHE A 61 -14.07 1.67 -12.40
N ILE A 62 -14.64 2.82 -12.74
CA ILE A 62 -13.89 4.08 -12.65
C ILE A 62 -13.32 4.27 -11.24
N GLY A 63 -11.99 4.45 -11.13
CA GLY A 63 -11.30 4.55 -9.85
C GLY A 63 -11.26 3.26 -9.02
N LYS A 64 -11.57 2.09 -9.62
CA LYS A 64 -11.57 0.77 -8.97
C LYS A 64 -10.86 -0.26 -9.84
N CYS A 65 -10.13 -1.16 -9.20
CA CYS A 65 -9.53 -2.28 -9.92
C CYS A 65 -10.61 -3.29 -10.36
N ALA A 66 -10.60 -3.67 -11.64
CA ALA A 66 -11.55 -4.64 -12.20
C ALA A 66 -11.05 -6.08 -12.16
N VAL A 67 -9.80 -6.31 -11.78
CA VAL A 67 -9.26 -7.67 -11.62
C VAL A 67 -9.96 -8.32 -10.43
N ASN A 68 -10.57 -9.47 -10.66
CA ASN A 68 -11.31 -10.21 -9.62
C ASN A 68 -10.42 -11.29 -9.01
N ASP A 69 -9.66 -10.92 -7.98
CA ASP A 69 -8.80 -11.79 -7.19
C ASP A 69 -8.86 -11.43 -5.71
N GLU A 70 -8.06 -12.11 -4.89
CA GLU A 70 -8.08 -11.92 -3.44
C GLU A 70 -7.54 -10.55 -3.00
N LEU A 71 -6.85 -9.80 -3.86
CA LEU A 71 -6.39 -8.44 -3.55
C LEU A 71 -7.51 -7.39 -3.66
N THR A 72 -8.50 -7.60 -4.51
CA THR A 72 -9.55 -6.60 -4.76
C THR A 72 -10.29 -6.15 -3.49
N PRO A 73 -10.71 -7.05 -2.57
CA PRO A 73 -11.31 -6.63 -1.30
C PRO A 73 -10.36 -5.85 -0.40
N ILE A 74 -9.04 -6.12 -0.49
CA ILE A 74 -8.02 -5.42 0.29
C ILE A 74 -7.83 -3.99 -0.23
N LEU A 75 -7.83 -3.80 -1.54
CA LEU A 75 -7.81 -2.47 -2.15
C LEU A 75 -9.03 -1.64 -1.70
N ASP A 76 -10.21 -2.24 -1.69
CA ASP A 76 -11.42 -1.58 -1.20
C ASP A 76 -11.35 -1.21 0.29
N LYS A 77 -10.74 -2.06 1.12
CA LYS A 77 -10.48 -1.74 2.54
C LYS A 77 -9.50 -0.58 2.67
N ALA A 78 -8.41 -0.59 1.89
CA ALA A 78 -7.42 0.48 1.89
C ALA A 78 -8.06 1.83 1.55
N MET A 79 -8.88 1.88 0.49
CA MET A 79 -9.58 3.10 0.07
C MET A 79 -10.64 3.61 1.06
N LYS A 80 -11.09 2.77 2.00
CA LYS A 80 -12.06 3.13 3.06
C LYS A 80 -11.38 3.39 4.41
N SER A 81 -10.06 3.30 4.48
CA SER A 81 -9.31 3.54 5.70
C SER A 81 -9.09 5.02 5.95
N THR A 82 -8.93 5.40 7.21
CA THR A 82 -8.59 6.77 7.62
C THR A 82 -7.09 7.04 7.50
N ALA A 83 -6.27 6.00 7.67
CA ALA A 83 -4.82 6.03 7.47
C ALA A 83 -4.29 4.63 7.14
N ILE A 84 -3.14 4.56 6.49
CA ILE A 84 -2.52 3.30 6.07
C ILE A 84 -1.04 3.29 6.47
N PHE A 85 -0.60 2.18 7.06
CA PHE A 85 0.81 1.83 7.21
C PHE A 85 1.17 0.78 6.17
N LEU A 86 2.21 1.01 5.38
CA LEU A 86 2.80 0.03 4.47
C LEU A 86 4.12 -0.44 5.04
N GLY A 87 4.35 -1.74 5.08
CA GLY A 87 5.61 -2.28 5.58
C GLY A 87 6.20 -3.31 4.62
N SER A 88 7.49 -3.15 4.29
CA SER A 88 8.20 -4.10 3.42
C SER A 88 9.66 -4.23 3.81
N PRO A 89 10.23 -5.43 3.79
CA PRO A 89 11.68 -5.53 3.71
C PRO A 89 12.16 -5.04 2.35
N ILE A 90 13.41 -4.54 2.32
CA ILE A 90 14.08 -4.19 1.07
C ILE A 90 14.75 -5.45 0.52
N TYR A 91 14.33 -5.88 -0.66
CA TYR A 91 14.90 -6.98 -1.42
C TYR A 91 15.44 -6.46 -2.76
N LEU A 92 16.70 -6.74 -3.05
CA LEU A 92 17.36 -6.30 -4.28
C LEU A 92 17.19 -4.78 -4.56
N GLY A 93 17.26 -3.98 -3.52
CA GLY A 93 17.18 -2.53 -3.63
C GLY A 93 15.78 -1.93 -3.72
N ASP A 94 14.71 -2.74 -3.60
CA ASP A 94 13.34 -2.26 -3.64
C ASP A 94 12.45 -3.01 -2.63
N VAL A 95 11.18 -2.65 -2.55
CA VAL A 95 10.18 -3.40 -1.79
C VAL A 95 9.99 -4.80 -2.38
N THR A 96 9.40 -5.70 -1.60
CA THR A 96 9.09 -7.05 -2.10
C THR A 96 8.16 -7.02 -3.30
N SER A 97 8.18 -8.07 -4.12
CA SER A 97 7.24 -8.25 -5.23
C SER A 97 5.78 -8.21 -4.78
N LEU A 98 5.46 -8.75 -3.60
CA LEU A 98 4.13 -8.67 -2.99
C LEU A 98 3.71 -7.22 -2.76
N MET A 99 4.56 -6.42 -2.12
CA MET A 99 4.26 -5.02 -1.87
C MET A 99 4.20 -4.22 -3.19
N ARG A 100 5.08 -4.48 -4.13
CA ARG A 100 5.08 -3.81 -5.45
C ARG A 100 3.78 -4.08 -6.20
N ALA A 101 3.34 -5.32 -6.30
CA ALA A 101 2.10 -5.70 -6.97
C ALA A 101 0.86 -5.05 -6.31
N PHE A 102 0.83 -4.97 -4.97
CA PHE A 102 -0.19 -4.24 -4.24
C PHE A 102 -0.19 -2.74 -4.59
N MET A 103 0.98 -2.10 -4.52
CA MET A 103 1.14 -0.66 -4.81
C MET A 103 0.78 -0.32 -6.26
N GLU A 104 1.21 -1.11 -7.23
CA GLU A 104 0.85 -0.91 -8.64
C GLU A 104 -0.66 -0.80 -8.82
N ARG A 105 -1.41 -1.69 -8.21
CA ARG A 105 -2.87 -1.69 -8.34
C ARG A 105 -3.52 -0.57 -7.53
N LEU A 106 -3.07 -0.33 -6.29
CA LEU A 106 -3.59 0.73 -5.44
C LEU A 106 -3.37 2.11 -6.08
N VAL A 107 -2.16 2.38 -6.54
CA VAL A 107 -1.81 3.68 -7.12
C VAL A 107 -2.45 3.83 -8.50
N PHE A 108 -2.26 2.85 -9.38
CA PHE A 108 -2.75 2.98 -10.75
C PHE A 108 -4.27 3.16 -10.83
N MET A 109 -5.06 2.49 -10.00
CA MET A 109 -6.52 2.68 -10.05
C MET A 109 -6.93 4.12 -9.67
N ASN A 110 -6.11 4.83 -8.89
CA ASN A 110 -6.38 6.18 -8.42
C ASN A 110 -5.82 7.29 -9.33
N ILE A 111 -4.84 7.00 -10.19
CA ILE A 111 -4.35 7.98 -11.18
C ILE A 111 -5.50 8.32 -12.15
N SER A 112 -5.71 9.62 -12.40
CA SER A 112 -6.65 10.09 -13.42
C SER A 112 -5.90 10.41 -14.72
N TYR A 113 -6.51 10.08 -15.84
CA TYR A 113 -6.08 10.56 -17.17
C TYR A 113 -6.97 11.70 -17.67
N ASP A 114 -7.75 12.28 -16.78
CA ASP A 114 -8.54 13.46 -17.08
C ASP A 114 -7.71 14.72 -16.77
N ASN A 115 -7.68 15.68 -17.71
CA ASN A 115 -6.90 16.91 -17.60
C ASN A 115 -7.31 17.81 -16.40
N SER A 116 -8.42 17.50 -15.73
CA SER A 116 -8.93 18.28 -14.60
C SER A 116 -8.40 17.86 -13.22
N SER A 117 -7.80 16.68 -13.11
CA SER A 117 -7.32 16.16 -11.80
C SER A 117 -6.33 15.02 -12.00
N TYR A 118 -5.22 15.05 -11.26
CA TYR A 118 -4.24 13.97 -11.25
C TYR A 118 -4.77 12.68 -10.60
N SER A 119 -5.72 12.80 -9.67
CA SER A 119 -6.31 11.66 -8.96
C SER A 119 -7.81 11.55 -9.20
N SER A 120 -8.29 10.34 -9.42
CA SER A 120 -9.72 10.00 -9.39
C SER A 120 -10.27 9.87 -7.96
N PHE A 121 -9.41 9.79 -6.97
CA PHE A 121 -9.77 9.78 -5.56
C PHE A 121 -9.93 11.22 -5.04
N LYS A 122 -11.13 11.54 -4.54
CA LYS A 122 -11.45 12.85 -3.94
C LYS A 122 -11.25 12.79 -2.43
N GLY A 123 -10.02 12.87 -1.97
CA GLY A 123 -9.72 12.82 -0.54
C GLY A 123 -8.22 12.67 -0.32
N SER A 124 -7.85 12.49 0.96
CA SER A 124 -6.49 12.18 1.37
C SER A 124 -6.52 11.06 2.40
N ILE A 125 -5.70 10.06 2.20
CA ILE A 125 -5.48 8.97 3.17
C ILE A 125 -4.02 9.06 3.59
N PRO A 126 -3.69 9.63 4.77
CA PRO A 126 -2.34 9.66 5.28
C PRO A 126 -1.73 8.27 5.24
N THR A 127 -0.56 8.17 4.60
CA THR A 127 0.13 6.89 4.44
C THR A 127 1.56 7.01 4.93
N ALA A 128 2.03 6.05 5.73
CA ALA A 128 3.41 5.95 6.15
C ALA A 128 4.00 4.62 5.71
N PHE A 129 5.29 4.64 5.35
CA PHE A 129 6.03 3.45 4.93
C PHE A 129 7.07 3.05 5.96
N ILE A 130 7.10 1.77 6.33
CA ILE A 130 8.08 1.15 7.22
C ILE A 130 8.94 0.21 6.39
N TYR A 131 10.23 0.51 6.29
CA TYR A 131 11.21 -0.34 5.62
C TYR A 131 12.04 -1.10 6.64
N THR A 132 12.30 -2.37 6.37
CA THR A 132 13.24 -3.18 7.14
C THR A 132 14.33 -3.70 6.21
N MET A 133 15.57 -3.71 6.67
CA MET A 133 16.71 -4.13 5.87
C MET A 133 17.83 -4.63 6.76
N ASN A 134 18.70 -5.45 6.21
CA ASN A 134 19.88 -5.96 6.91
C ASN A 134 21.14 -5.22 6.42
N VAL A 135 21.17 -3.90 6.59
CA VAL A 135 22.30 -3.05 6.25
C VAL A 135 22.61 -2.08 7.39
N SER A 136 23.86 -1.64 7.52
CA SER A 136 24.26 -0.63 8.47
C SER A 136 23.61 0.72 8.15
N GLY A 137 23.48 1.62 9.15
CA GLY A 137 22.93 2.97 8.95
C GLY A 137 23.62 3.75 7.81
N HIS A 138 24.92 3.56 7.59
CA HIS A 138 25.65 4.16 6.47
C HIS A 138 25.17 3.69 5.10
N ALA A 139 24.78 2.42 4.97
CA ALA A 139 24.27 1.88 3.71
C ALA A 139 22.77 2.22 3.51
N ALA A 140 22.05 2.68 4.51
CA ALA A 140 20.64 3.04 4.38
C ALA A 140 20.44 4.21 3.40
N SER A 141 21.39 5.14 3.29
CA SER A 141 21.35 6.24 2.32
C SER A 141 21.34 5.78 0.86
N LEU A 142 21.87 4.60 0.56
CA LEU A 142 21.83 4.02 -0.78
C LEU A 142 20.40 3.73 -1.26
N PHE A 143 19.46 3.62 -0.32
CA PHE A 143 18.05 3.35 -0.61
C PHE A 143 17.17 4.62 -0.57
N GLU A 144 17.76 5.81 -0.43
CA GLU A 144 16.99 7.06 -0.39
C GLU A 144 16.12 7.26 -1.62
N TYR A 145 16.60 6.84 -2.79
CA TYR A 145 15.81 6.86 -4.02
C TYR A 145 14.54 6.03 -3.90
N VAL A 146 14.62 4.82 -3.34
CA VAL A 146 13.47 3.94 -3.11
C VAL A 146 12.46 4.60 -2.18
N TYR A 147 12.94 5.24 -1.11
CA TYR A 147 12.08 5.95 -0.16
C TYR A 147 11.34 7.10 -0.82
N ARG A 148 12.06 7.92 -1.59
CA ARG A 148 11.48 9.07 -2.30
C ARG A 148 10.47 8.64 -3.36
N MET A 149 10.81 7.64 -4.18
CA MET A 149 9.92 7.13 -5.22
C MET A 149 8.63 6.55 -4.63
N ASN A 150 8.71 5.70 -3.62
CA ASN A 150 7.52 5.10 -3.02
C ASN A 150 6.67 6.14 -2.29
N SER A 151 7.27 7.16 -1.67
CA SER A 151 6.54 8.25 -1.03
C SER A 151 5.83 9.15 -2.05
N SER A 152 6.49 9.47 -3.17
CA SER A 152 5.92 10.36 -4.19
C SER A 152 4.71 9.77 -4.92
N VAL A 153 4.63 8.45 -5.06
CA VAL A 153 3.47 7.81 -5.71
C VAL A 153 2.27 7.64 -4.78
N LEU A 154 2.43 7.91 -3.48
CA LEU A 154 1.38 7.79 -2.47
C LEU A 154 0.82 9.16 -2.04
N GLN A 155 1.39 10.26 -2.50
CA GLN A 155 0.93 11.64 -2.29
C GLN A 155 -0.08 12.04 -3.36
#